data_3a14ca0acacac69148933e92b4f81bc7
#
_entry.id   3a14ca0acacac69148933e92b4f81bc7
#
_cell.length_a   1.000
_cell.length_b   1.000
_cell.length_c   1.000
_cell.angle_alpha   90.00
_cell.angle_beta   90.00
_cell.angle_gamma   90.00
#
_symmetry.space_group_name_H-M   'P 1'
#
loop_
_entity.id
_entity.type
_entity.pdbx_description
1 polymer ?
#
loop_
_entity_poly.entity_id
_entity_poly.type
_entity_poly.pdbx_seq_one_letter_code
_entity_poly.pdbx_strand_id
1 'polypeptide(L)'
;TLFPGTFLPLVTSPGPRRWRGPWHYWWLAHYLDCLVDQALREHAAGDLAGARATTATARRLLRTIRIRNVAIFTNHYYDDMAWLLLAVHRLDRLTARLSPGTSSALTHSAGRALRAAVTRGHTDDLDGGLFWNDHHDFKNVAATGPAALFFARIGDRARARSLLDWL
;
A
#
# COMPACT_ATOMS: atom_id res chain seq x y z
N THR A 1 17.29 11.43 3.31
CA THR A 1 16.00 12.00 3.76
C THR A 1 15.83 13.37 3.13
N LEU A 2 14.76 13.60 2.36
CA LEU A 2 14.42 14.92 1.80
C LEU A 2 13.94 15.88 2.89
N PHE A 3 13.26 15.37 3.91
CA PHE A 3 12.75 16.10 5.07
C PHE A 3 12.84 15.22 6.33
N PRO A 4 12.93 15.81 7.53
CA PRO A 4 12.83 15.03 8.77
C PRO A 4 11.62 14.12 8.79
N GLY A 5 11.82 12.87 9.17
CA GLY A 5 10.74 11.88 9.24
C GLY A 5 10.28 11.28 7.90
N THR A 6 11.00 11.52 6.80
CA THR A 6 10.77 10.91 5.49
C THR A 6 11.89 9.93 5.11
N PHE A 7 11.56 8.99 4.24
CA PHE A 7 12.52 8.07 3.62
C PHE A 7 12.12 7.85 2.16
N LEU A 8 12.99 8.23 1.23
CA LEU A 8 12.75 8.02 -0.20
C LEU A 8 13.82 7.11 -0.76
N PRO A 9 13.51 5.87 -1.12
CA PRO A 9 14.38 5.07 -1.96
C PRO A 9 14.42 5.67 -3.37
N LEU A 10 15.62 5.84 -3.90
CA LEU A 10 15.82 6.25 -5.28
C LEU A 10 16.25 5.03 -6.09
N VAL A 11 15.59 4.81 -7.22
CA VAL A 11 16.10 3.86 -8.22
C VAL A 11 17.25 4.55 -8.92
N THR A 12 18.48 4.07 -8.67
CA THR A 12 19.71 4.73 -9.14
C THR A 12 20.53 3.89 -10.10
N SER A 13 20.03 2.74 -10.56
CA SER A 13 20.77 1.89 -11.47
C SER A 13 20.14 1.84 -12.86
N PRO A 14 20.93 2.01 -13.93
CA PRO A 14 22.25 2.60 -14.01
C PRO A 14 22.15 4.13 -14.24
N GLY A 15 22.64 4.96 -13.33
CA GLY A 15 22.70 6.40 -13.56
C GLY A 15 23.01 7.26 -12.34
N PRO A 16 23.29 8.56 -12.54
CA PRO A 16 23.60 9.47 -11.44
C PRO A 16 22.42 9.61 -10.48
N ARG A 17 22.70 9.70 -9.19
CA ARG A 17 21.70 10.00 -8.14
C ARG A 17 20.97 11.31 -8.45
N ARG A 18 19.79 11.23 -9.00
CA ARG A 18 18.93 12.38 -9.23
C ARG A 18 17.83 12.38 -8.18
N TRP A 19 17.85 13.28 -7.23
CA TRP A 19 16.79 13.49 -6.25
C TRP A 19 15.43 13.82 -6.90
N ARG A 20 15.44 14.27 -8.16
CA ARG A 20 14.28 14.46 -9.05
C ARG A 20 14.04 13.27 -9.98
N GLY A 21 14.69 12.13 -9.74
CA GLY A 21 14.50 10.93 -10.57
C GLY A 21 13.05 10.45 -10.57
N PRO A 22 12.67 9.64 -11.57
CA PRO A 22 11.34 9.08 -11.63
C PRO A 22 11.06 8.29 -10.36
N TRP A 23 9.92 8.51 -9.80
CA TRP A 23 9.37 7.68 -8.75
C TRP A 23 8.04 7.12 -9.25
N HIS A 24 7.83 5.84 -9.01
CA HIS A 24 6.58 5.20 -9.38
C HIS A 24 5.86 4.81 -8.10
N TYR A 25 4.62 5.22 -7.97
CA TYR A 25 3.79 4.99 -6.80
C TYR A 25 3.73 3.49 -6.44
N TRP A 26 3.44 2.62 -7.41
CA TRP A 26 3.35 1.19 -7.19
C TRP A 26 4.68 0.54 -6.79
N TRP A 27 5.83 1.04 -7.25
CA TRP A 27 7.13 0.56 -6.78
C TRP A 27 7.34 0.84 -5.29
N LEU A 28 6.90 2.01 -4.82
CA LEU A 28 6.99 2.36 -3.41
C LEU A 28 5.97 1.58 -2.58
N ALA A 29 4.81 1.23 -3.13
CA ALA A 29 3.84 0.36 -2.48
C ALA A 29 4.44 -1.05 -2.25
N HIS A 30 5.06 -1.64 -3.27
CA HIS A 30 5.74 -2.94 -3.12
C HIS A 30 6.96 -2.86 -2.21
N TYR A 31 7.72 -1.77 -2.26
CA TYR A 31 8.84 -1.61 -1.34
C TYR A 31 8.37 -1.48 0.13
N LEU A 32 7.26 -0.82 0.35
CA LEU A 32 6.62 -0.79 1.67
C LEU A 32 6.27 -2.22 2.14
N ASP A 33 5.73 -3.04 1.26
CA ASP A 33 5.39 -4.44 1.56
C ASP A 33 6.63 -5.28 1.87
N CYS A 34 7.73 -5.10 1.12
CA CYS A 34 9.02 -5.73 1.41
C CYS A 34 9.57 -5.34 2.79
N LEU A 35 9.42 -4.09 3.20
CA LEU A 35 9.82 -3.66 4.55
C LEU A 35 8.96 -4.32 5.63
N VAL A 36 7.68 -4.54 5.37
CA VAL A 36 6.81 -5.30 6.29
C VAL A 36 7.26 -6.75 6.38
N ASP A 37 7.62 -7.39 5.28
CA ASP A 37 8.16 -8.75 5.27
C ASP A 37 9.49 -8.84 6.03
N GLN A 38 10.37 -7.87 5.85
CA GLN A 38 11.63 -7.82 6.60
C GLN A 38 11.35 -7.71 8.10
N ALA A 39 10.50 -6.79 8.55
CA ALA A 39 10.20 -6.62 9.96
C ALA A 39 9.50 -7.84 10.56
N LEU A 40 8.68 -8.56 9.79
CA LEU A 40 8.07 -9.82 10.22
C LEU A 40 9.13 -10.92 10.41
N ARG A 41 10.12 -11.03 9.53
CA ARG A 41 11.23 -11.98 9.67
C ARG A 41 12.11 -11.64 10.88
N GLU A 42 12.45 -10.37 11.08
CA GLU A 42 13.20 -9.90 12.25
C GLU A 42 12.45 -10.22 13.54
N HIS A 43 11.15 -9.97 13.59
CA HIS A 43 10.29 -10.32 14.72
C HIS A 43 10.27 -11.83 14.98
N ALA A 44 10.14 -12.65 13.93
CA ALA A 44 10.12 -14.11 14.07
C ALA A 44 11.47 -14.66 14.53
N ALA A 45 12.57 -14.00 14.19
CA ALA A 45 13.91 -14.33 14.67
C ALA A 45 14.21 -13.82 16.10
N GLY A 46 13.27 -13.14 16.76
CA GLY A 46 13.45 -12.56 18.09
C GLY A 46 14.18 -11.20 18.10
N ASP A 47 14.56 -10.67 16.95
CA ASP A 47 15.15 -9.33 16.83
C ASP A 47 14.06 -8.24 16.86
N LEU A 48 13.58 -7.97 18.08
CA LEU A 48 12.55 -6.95 18.30
C LEU A 48 13.06 -5.52 18.02
N ALA A 49 14.34 -5.27 18.21
CA ALA A 49 14.94 -3.96 17.94
C ALA A 49 15.00 -3.69 16.43
N GLY A 50 15.47 -4.65 15.64
CA GLY A 50 15.45 -4.62 14.19
C GLY A 50 14.04 -4.46 13.65
N ALA A 51 13.09 -5.28 14.09
CA ALA A 51 11.70 -5.21 13.66
C ALA A 51 11.07 -3.82 13.88
N ARG A 52 11.35 -3.19 15.03
CA ARG A 52 10.88 -1.82 15.33
C ARG A 52 11.57 -0.79 14.44
N ALA A 53 12.86 -0.90 14.17
CA ALA A 53 13.62 0.01 13.32
C ALA A 53 13.12 -0.08 11.86
N THR A 54 12.92 -1.29 11.35
CA THR A 54 12.37 -1.53 10.01
C THR A 54 10.93 -1.01 9.89
N THR A 55 10.08 -1.23 10.91
CA THR A 55 8.71 -0.69 10.96
C THR A 55 8.72 0.86 10.96
N ALA A 56 9.64 1.49 11.68
CA ALA A 56 9.79 2.94 11.66
C ALA A 56 10.21 3.45 10.27
N THR A 57 11.06 2.71 9.56
CA THR A 57 11.44 3.00 8.17
C THR A 57 10.24 2.86 7.23
N ALA A 58 9.44 1.82 7.36
CA ALA A 58 8.19 1.63 6.60
C ALA A 58 7.21 2.80 6.80
N ARG A 59 7.05 3.27 8.04
CA ARG A 59 6.20 4.44 8.33
C ARG A 59 6.75 5.74 7.73
N ARG A 60 8.08 5.92 7.70
CA ARG A 60 8.71 7.06 7.01
C ARG A 60 8.49 7.00 5.50
N LEU A 61 8.57 5.81 4.90
CA LEU A 61 8.26 5.60 3.49
C LEU A 61 6.80 5.96 3.19
N LEU A 62 5.84 5.46 3.98
CA LEU A 62 4.42 5.78 3.81
C LEU A 62 4.15 7.30 3.90
N ARG A 63 4.82 8.00 4.82
CA ARG A 63 4.75 9.47 4.90
C ARG A 63 5.33 10.13 3.64
N THR A 64 6.41 9.60 3.11
CA THR A 64 7.03 10.09 1.86
C THR A 64 6.09 9.92 0.67
N ILE A 65 5.43 8.75 0.54
CA ILE A 65 4.42 8.51 -0.50
C ILE A 65 3.35 9.60 -0.43
N ARG A 66 2.79 9.86 0.76
CA ARG A 66 1.78 10.91 0.94
C ARG A 66 2.28 12.29 0.51
N ILE A 67 3.48 12.70 0.93
CA ILE A 67 4.04 14.03 0.62
C ILE A 67 4.27 14.17 -0.87
N ARG A 68 4.85 13.17 -1.53
CA ARG A 68 5.11 13.21 -2.97
C ARG A 68 3.84 13.15 -3.81
N ASN A 69 2.79 12.54 -3.27
CA ASN A 69 1.48 12.45 -3.90
C ASN A 69 0.56 13.61 -3.47
N VAL A 70 1.11 14.82 -3.41
CA VAL A 70 0.39 16.08 -3.11
C VAL A 70 -0.40 16.01 -1.78
N ALA A 71 0.21 15.43 -0.75
CA ALA A 71 -0.33 15.26 0.60
C ALA A 71 -1.56 14.33 0.71
N ILE A 72 -1.88 13.57 -0.33
CA ILE A 72 -2.95 12.55 -0.35
C ILE A 72 -2.37 11.15 -0.55
N PHE A 73 -3.19 10.10 -0.33
CA PHE A 73 -2.80 8.70 -0.57
C PHE A 73 -3.36 8.15 -1.87
N THR A 74 -4.38 8.77 -2.44
CA THR A 74 -5.05 8.31 -3.65
C THR A 74 -4.41 8.93 -4.90
N ASN A 75 -4.41 8.19 -6.00
CA ASN A 75 -4.01 8.66 -7.32
C ASN A 75 -5.08 8.26 -8.36
N HIS A 76 -4.77 8.37 -9.65
CA HIS A 76 -5.69 8.03 -10.73
C HIS A 76 -5.78 6.54 -11.03
N TYR A 77 -4.90 5.69 -10.46
CA TYR A 77 -4.78 4.27 -10.80
C TYR A 77 -5.24 3.39 -9.64
N TYR A 78 -6.26 2.59 -9.86
CA TYR A 78 -6.83 1.71 -8.82
C TYR A 78 -5.91 0.55 -8.47
N ASP A 79 -5.12 0.03 -9.42
CA ASP A 79 -4.10 -1.00 -9.14
C ASP A 79 -3.03 -0.47 -8.17
N ASP A 80 -2.49 0.71 -8.44
CA ASP A 80 -1.55 1.41 -7.56
C ASP A 80 -2.09 1.52 -6.12
N MET A 81 -3.34 1.98 -6.02
CA MET A 81 -4.02 2.16 -4.74
C MET A 81 -4.29 0.82 -4.03
N ALA A 82 -4.65 -0.23 -4.77
CA ALA A 82 -4.91 -1.55 -4.20
C ALA A 82 -3.63 -2.19 -3.65
N TRP A 83 -2.49 -2.07 -4.34
CA TRP A 83 -1.19 -2.52 -3.84
C TRP A 83 -0.77 -1.77 -2.58
N LEU A 84 -0.91 -0.44 -2.56
CA LEU A 84 -0.59 0.33 -1.37
C LEU A 84 -1.53 -0.01 -0.21
N LEU A 85 -2.81 -0.23 -0.47
CA LEU A 85 -3.80 -0.62 0.53
C LEU A 85 -3.44 -1.93 1.22
N LEU A 86 -2.99 -2.94 0.46
CA LEU A 86 -2.49 -4.20 1.00
C LEU A 86 -1.29 -3.99 1.92
N ALA A 87 -0.30 -3.22 1.47
CA ALA A 87 0.90 -2.94 2.26
C ALA A 87 0.58 -2.16 3.55
N VAL A 88 -0.30 -1.16 3.46
CA VAL A 88 -0.76 -0.37 4.63
C VAL A 88 -1.51 -1.25 5.63
N HIS A 89 -2.40 -2.12 5.16
CA HIS A 89 -3.10 -3.07 6.04
C HIS A 89 -2.14 -3.98 6.80
N ARG A 90 -1.10 -4.49 6.13
CA ARG A 90 -0.07 -5.34 6.76
C ARG A 90 0.79 -4.54 7.74
N LEU A 91 1.17 -3.31 7.38
CA LEU A 91 1.94 -2.42 8.27
C LEU A 91 1.16 -2.07 9.54
N ASP A 92 -0.14 -1.83 9.42
CA ASP A 92 -1.00 -1.54 10.56
C ASP A 92 -1.06 -2.74 11.53
N ARG A 93 -1.27 -3.95 11.01
CA ARG A 93 -1.26 -5.19 11.80
C ARG A 93 0.09 -5.48 12.45
N LEU A 94 1.18 -5.22 11.73
CA LEU A 94 2.54 -5.35 12.28
C LEU A 94 2.76 -4.35 13.42
N THR A 95 2.34 -3.11 13.25
CA THR A 95 2.44 -2.08 14.29
C THR A 95 1.69 -2.49 15.56
N ALA A 96 0.47 -2.98 15.41
CA ALA A 96 -0.32 -3.48 16.56
C ALA A 96 0.34 -4.70 17.25
N ARG A 97 0.99 -5.57 16.48
CA ARG A 97 1.73 -6.74 17.02
C ARG A 97 2.96 -6.32 17.82
N LEU A 98 3.75 -5.36 17.31
CA LEU A 98 4.98 -4.89 17.95
C LEU A 98 4.74 -3.95 19.13
N SER A 99 3.58 -3.31 19.19
CA SER A 99 3.19 -2.35 20.21
C SER A 99 1.69 -2.44 20.46
N PRO A 100 1.24 -3.44 21.25
CA PRO A 100 -0.18 -3.61 21.58
C PRO A 100 -0.77 -2.32 22.16
N GLY A 101 -1.99 -1.99 21.75
CA GLY A 101 -2.68 -0.76 22.17
C GLY A 101 -2.24 0.52 21.43
N THR A 102 -1.24 0.44 20.55
CA THR A 102 -0.80 1.58 19.75
C THR A 102 -1.47 1.54 18.37
N SER A 103 -2.20 2.58 18.04
CA SER A 103 -2.71 2.78 16.68
C SER A 103 -1.93 3.88 15.96
N SER A 104 -1.77 3.75 14.66
CA SER A 104 -1.09 4.75 13.85
C SER A 104 -2.11 5.58 13.05
N ALA A 105 -2.29 6.85 13.41
CA ALA A 105 -3.17 7.76 12.67
C ALA A 105 -2.79 7.83 11.17
N LEU A 106 -1.51 7.64 10.84
CA LEU A 106 -1.03 7.63 9.46
C LEU A 106 -1.57 6.42 8.68
N THR A 107 -1.41 5.20 9.23
CA THR A 107 -1.89 3.97 8.58
C THR A 107 -3.42 3.93 8.52
N HIS A 108 -4.11 4.38 9.56
CA HIS A 108 -5.57 4.49 9.58
C HIS A 108 -6.10 5.47 8.54
N SER A 109 -5.49 6.65 8.43
CA SER A 109 -5.86 7.65 7.40
C SER A 109 -5.64 7.12 6.00
N ALA A 110 -4.46 6.49 5.75
CA ALA A 110 -4.15 5.86 4.47
C ALA A 110 -5.14 4.75 4.13
N GLY A 111 -5.37 3.82 5.07
CA GLY A 111 -6.27 2.69 4.87
C GLY A 111 -7.71 3.13 4.56
N ARG A 112 -8.24 4.13 5.26
CA ARG A 112 -9.59 4.67 4.97
C ARG A 112 -9.68 5.30 3.58
N ALA A 113 -8.72 6.16 3.21
CA ALA A 113 -8.74 6.83 1.92
C ALA A 113 -8.62 5.85 0.76
N LEU A 114 -7.64 4.93 0.84
CA LEU A 114 -7.39 3.92 -0.19
C LEU A 114 -8.54 2.92 -0.31
N ARG A 115 -9.08 2.43 0.82
CA ARG A 115 -10.24 1.54 0.81
C ARG A 115 -11.45 2.20 0.15
N ALA A 116 -11.74 3.46 0.48
CA ALA A 116 -12.85 4.19 -0.14
C ALA A 116 -12.64 4.34 -1.66
N ALA A 117 -11.43 4.64 -2.12
CA ALA A 117 -11.12 4.75 -3.53
C ALA A 117 -11.27 3.40 -4.25
N VAL A 118 -10.65 2.34 -3.76
CA VAL A 118 -10.74 0.99 -4.33
C VAL A 118 -12.19 0.49 -4.34
N THR A 119 -12.97 0.79 -3.30
CA THR A 119 -14.41 0.44 -3.28
C THR A 119 -15.19 1.14 -4.40
N ARG A 120 -14.88 2.40 -4.71
CA ARG A 120 -15.53 3.13 -5.82
C ARG A 120 -15.16 2.60 -7.20
N GLY A 121 -13.94 2.08 -7.36
CA GLY A 121 -13.49 1.48 -8.63
C GLY A 121 -14.12 0.11 -8.92
N HIS A 122 -14.74 -0.54 -7.93
CA HIS A 122 -15.48 -1.79 -8.10
C HIS A 122 -16.94 -1.47 -8.46
N THR A 123 -17.33 -1.79 -9.68
CA THR A 123 -18.69 -1.57 -10.21
C THR A 123 -19.16 -2.82 -10.94
N ASP A 124 -20.45 -2.90 -11.24
CA ASP A 124 -21.04 -4.00 -12.01
C ASP A 124 -20.81 -3.84 -13.53
N ASP A 125 -20.29 -2.69 -13.98
CA ASP A 125 -19.92 -2.50 -15.39
C ASP A 125 -18.92 -3.57 -15.83
N LEU A 126 -18.97 -3.98 -17.09
CA LEU A 126 -18.09 -5.01 -17.66
C LEU A 126 -18.06 -6.30 -16.83
N ASP A 127 -19.22 -6.73 -16.35
CA ASP A 127 -19.45 -7.95 -15.58
C ASP A 127 -18.74 -7.99 -14.21
N GLY A 128 -18.43 -6.87 -13.61
CA GLY A 128 -17.76 -6.77 -12.31
C GLY A 128 -16.28 -6.40 -12.40
N GLY A 129 -15.49 -6.79 -11.39
CA GLY A 129 -14.07 -6.45 -11.34
C GLY A 129 -13.77 -5.00 -10.97
N LEU A 130 -12.50 -4.62 -11.03
CA LEU A 130 -12.02 -3.29 -10.69
C LEU A 130 -11.49 -2.56 -11.93
N PHE A 131 -11.92 -1.33 -12.14
CA PHE A 131 -11.31 -0.48 -13.16
C PHE A 131 -9.81 -0.29 -12.91
N TRP A 132 -9.04 -0.10 -14.00
CA TRP A 132 -7.62 0.18 -13.90
C TRP A 132 -7.38 1.60 -13.37
N ASN A 133 -8.15 2.56 -13.86
CA ASN A 133 -8.02 3.98 -13.52
C ASN A 133 -9.39 4.66 -13.38
N ASP A 134 -9.39 5.92 -12.99
CA ASP A 134 -10.59 6.72 -12.76
C ASP A 134 -11.26 7.27 -14.05
N HIS A 135 -10.69 7.00 -15.22
CA HIS A 135 -11.35 7.24 -16.51
C HIS A 135 -12.37 6.16 -16.85
N HIS A 136 -12.30 5.02 -16.15
CA HIS A 136 -13.22 3.89 -16.30
C HIS A 136 -13.22 3.28 -17.71
N ASP A 137 -12.09 3.30 -18.41
CA ASP A 137 -11.95 2.81 -19.78
C ASP A 137 -11.83 1.28 -19.87
N PHE A 138 -11.18 0.63 -18.91
CA PHE A 138 -11.13 -0.85 -18.85
C PHE A 138 -10.85 -1.37 -17.44
N LYS A 139 -11.12 -2.66 -17.23
CA LYS A 139 -10.82 -3.40 -16.01
C LYS A 139 -9.72 -4.43 -16.26
N ASN A 140 -8.90 -4.70 -15.25
CA ASN A 140 -7.81 -5.64 -15.39
C ASN A 140 -7.54 -6.45 -14.11
N VAL A 141 -6.78 -7.53 -14.29
CA VAL A 141 -6.35 -8.43 -13.21
C VAL A 141 -5.43 -7.70 -12.21
N ALA A 142 -4.59 -6.77 -12.69
CA ALA A 142 -3.63 -6.06 -11.85
C ALA A 142 -4.31 -5.17 -10.79
N ALA A 143 -5.50 -4.65 -11.07
CA ALA A 143 -6.32 -3.91 -10.12
C ALA A 143 -7.24 -4.85 -9.31
N THR A 144 -7.90 -5.81 -9.99
CA THR A 144 -8.91 -6.68 -9.38
C THR A 144 -8.31 -7.65 -8.37
N GLY A 145 -7.19 -8.30 -8.69
CA GLY A 145 -6.54 -9.30 -7.82
C GLY A 145 -6.14 -8.77 -6.45
N PRO A 146 -5.35 -7.69 -6.35
CA PRO A 146 -4.97 -7.12 -5.05
C PRO A 146 -6.18 -6.58 -4.27
N ALA A 147 -7.20 -6.04 -4.94
CA ALA A 147 -8.44 -5.62 -4.29
C ALA A 147 -9.19 -6.82 -3.69
N ALA A 148 -9.37 -7.91 -4.44
CA ALA A 148 -9.98 -9.14 -3.96
C ALA A 148 -9.26 -9.68 -2.71
N LEU A 149 -7.92 -9.73 -2.76
CA LEU A 149 -7.10 -10.16 -1.63
C LEU A 149 -7.28 -9.25 -0.40
N PHE A 150 -7.34 -7.94 -0.60
CA PHE A 150 -7.58 -7.00 0.51
C PHE A 150 -8.94 -7.24 1.17
N PHE A 151 -10.01 -7.33 0.38
CA PHE A 151 -11.36 -7.56 0.92
C PHE A 151 -11.48 -8.91 1.61
N ALA A 152 -10.83 -9.95 1.11
CA ALA A 152 -10.74 -11.24 1.78
C ALA A 152 -10.06 -11.13 3.16
N ARG A 153 -8.95 -10.40 3.26
CA ARG A 153 -8.19 -10.20 4.51
C ARG A 153 -8.96 -9.44 5.59
N ILE A 154 -9.86 -8.55 5.20
CA ILE A 154 -10.70 -7.80 6.16
C ILE A 154 -12.05 -8.48 6.44
N GLY A 155 -12.31 -9.64 5.86
CA GLY A 155 -13.53 -10.42 6.07
C GLY A 155 -14.74 -9.96 5.24
N ASP A 156 -14.57 -9.05 4.29
CA ASP A 156 -15.61 -8.67 3.32
C ASP A 156 -15.72 -9.73 2.23
N ARG A 157 -16.30 -10.89 2.61
CA ARG A 157 -16.37 -12.08 1.77
C ARG A 157 -17.19 -11.86 0.50
N ALA A 158 -18.26 -11.08 0.59
CA ALA A 158 -19.14 -10.83 -0.55
C ALA A 158 -18.38 -10.11 -1.66
N ARG A 159 -17.68 -9.02 -1.33
CA ARG A 159 -16.88 -8.26 -2.30
C ARG A 159 -15.67 -9.03 -2.78
N ALA A 160 -14.98 -9.74 -1.89
CA ALA A 160 -13.86 -10.59 -2.28
C ALA A 160 -14.30 -11.66 -3.30
N ARG A 161 -15.46 -12.29 -3.09
CA ARG A 161 -15.99 -13.30 -4.00
C ARG A 161 -16.36 -12.70 -5.35
N SER A 162 -17.09 -11.59 -5.37
CA SER A 162 -17.46 -10.89 -6.61
C SER A 162 -16.23 -10.54 -7.46
N LEU A 163 -15.16 -10.04 -6.82
CA LEU A 163 -13.90 -9.71 -7.51
C LEU A 163 -13.17 -10.97 -8.01
N LEU A 164 -13.19 -12.07 -7.23
CA LEU A 164 -12.56 -13.34 -7.63
C LEU A 164 -13.31 -14.03 -8.76
N ASP A 165 -14.63 -13.98 -8.76
CA ASP A 165 -15.45 -14.63 -9.80
C ASP A 165 -15.30 -13.91 -11.16
N TRP A 166 -14.84 -12.65 -11.16
CA TRP A 166 -14.50 -11.89 -12.37
C TRP A 166 -13.11 -12.24 -12.94
N LEU A 167 -12.15 -12.73 -12.14
CA LEU A 167 -10.80 -13.08 -12.58
C LEU A 167 -10.74 -14.33 -13.43
#